data_57351e4874f76d432b8d19a4bbbfb94f
#
_entry.id   57351e4874f76d432b8d19a4bbbfb94f
#
_cell.length_a   1.000
_cell.length_b   1.000
_cell.length_c   1.000
_cell.angle_alpha   90.00
_cell.angle_beta   90.00
_cell.angle_gamma   90.00
#
_symmetry.space_group_name_H-M   'P 1'
#
loop_
_entity.id
_entity.type
_entity.pdbx_description
1 polymer ?
#
loop_
_entity_poly.entity_id
_entity_poly.type
_entity_poly.pdbx_seq_one_letter_code
_entity_poly.pdbx_strand_id
1 'polypeptide(L)'
;MGAWVGLIGSLVVAYTGDGSAYQVADKQPMKLAAMEGVYNGKNGQELIAFGILNPDKKYDNDEKEFLFDIPIPKLLSILATREIDGFVPGINDIINGGYVDKNLKGEEIIALSAQEKMERGRLAIAALADFNTARKDNDTEAMNEAKTRLEANYEYFGYGYIDSVEQLIPHVPFVFYSFHIMIILGGYFLLFFILILVLSYKEKLQKLKWVLWIAVLTIPLGYVCLESGWIVAEMGRQPWVIQDIMPTFAAISNIEVASVQTTFWMFAVLFTVLLIAEVGIMLKQIKKGTEQK
;
A
#
# COMPACT_ATOMS: atom_id res chain seq x y z
N MET A 1 -11.59 3.54 30.62
CA MET A 1 -10.68 2.47 30.15
C MET A 1 -10.64 2.41 28.63
N GLY A 2 -11.76 2.09 27.92
CA GLY A 2 -11.74 1.92 26.45
C GLY A 2 -11.15 3.10 25.65
N ALA A 3 -11.46 4.35 26.02
CA ALA A 3 -10.89 5.52 25.33
C ALA A 3 -9.37 5.67 25.51
N TRP A 4 -8.81 5.22 26.64
CA TRP A 4 -7.35 5.17 26.82
C TRP A 4 -6.71 4.12 25.91
N VAL A 5 -7.29 2.94 25.82
CA VAL A 5 -6.81 1.87 24.94
C VAL A 5 -6.88 2.35 23.48
N GLY A 6 -8.00 2.97 23.09
CA GLY A 6 -8.17 3.52 21.75
C GLY A 6 -7.14 4.61 21.41
N LEU A 7 -6.91 5.56 22.32
CA LEU A 7 -5.93 6.63 22.12
C LEU A 7 -4.50 6.08 21.98
N ILE A 8 -4.09 5.23 22.93
CA ILE A 8 -2.74 4.62 22.91
C ILE A 8 -2.57 3.78 21.64
N GLY A 9 -3.56 2.95 21.30
CA GLY A 9 -3.55 2.16 20.07
C GLY A 9 -3.41 3.01 18.82
N SER A 10 -4.18 4.10 18.70
CA SER A 10 -4.09 5.02 17.56
C SER A 10 -2.72 5.71 17.46
N LEU A 11 -2.10 6.09 18.58
CA LEU A 11 -0.76 6.67 18.59
C LEU A 11 0.32 5.66 18.18
N VAL A 12 0.22 4.41 18.66
CA VAL A 12 1.15 3.34 18.28
C VAL A 12 1.03 3.05 16.77
N VAL A 13 -0.19 2.97 16.23
CA VAL A 13 -0.42 2.75 14.80
C VAL A 13 0.11 3.93 13.98
N ALA A 14 -0.08 5.18 14.42
CA ALA A 14 0.46 6.35 13.74
C ALA A 14 2.00 6.33 13.70
N TYR A 15 2.63 6.00 14.81
CA TYR A 15 4.10 5.89 14.88
C TYR A 15 4.67 4.78 13.99
N THR A 16 4.07 3.58 14.05
CA THR A 16 4.50 2.45 13.20
C THR A 16 4.17 2.69 11.73
N GLY A 17 3.07 3.41 11.45
CA GLY A 17 2.66 3.83 10.11
C GLY A 17 3.66 4.78 9.45
N ASP A 18 4.21 5.73 10.19
CA ASP A 18 5.27 6.61 9.68
C ASP A 18 6.51 5.83 9.25
N GLY A 19 6.96 4.87 10.08
CA GLY A 19 8.07 3.97 9.71
C GLY A 19 7.77 3.12 8.47
N SER A 20 6.53 2.63 8.34
CA SER A 20 6.10 1.88 7.15
C SER A 20 6.04 2.76 5.91
N ALA A 21 5.57 4.00 6.01
CA ALA A 21 5.54 4.95 4.90
C ALA A 21 6.94 5.28 4.37
N TYR A 22 7.92 5.45 5.27
CA TYR A 22 9.31 5.62 4.90
C TYR A 22 9.86 4.41 4.11
N GLN A 23 9.55 3.18 4.57
CA GLN A 23 9.94 1.96 3.85
C GLN A 23 9.25 1.83 2.49
N VAL A 24 7.98 2.26 2.39
CA VAL A 24 7.26 2.29 1.10
C VAL A 24 7.91 3.28 0.14
N ALA A 25 8.36 4.43 0.62
CA ALA A 25 9.07 5.40 -0.19
C ALA A 25 10.37 4.82 -0.80
N ASP A 26 11.13 4.08 0.01
CA ASP A 26 12.39 3.47 -0.40
C ASP A 26 12.22 2.22 -1.28
N LYS A 27 11.25 1.35 -0.96
CA LYS A 27 11.13 0.03 -1.61
C LYS A 27 10.00 -0.08 -2.64
N GLN A 28 9.01 0.79 -2.58
CA GLN A 28 7.83 0.77 -3.44
C GLN A 28 7.45 2.20 -3.90
N PRO A 29 8.36 2.91 -4.58
CA PRO A 29 8.15 4.32 -4.93
C PRO A 29 6.90 4.53 -5.81
N MET A 30 6.59 3.61 -6.73
CA MET A 30 5.37 3.65 -7.54
C MET A 30 4.09 3.63 -6.68
N LYS A 31 4.10 2.84 -5.60
CA LYS A 31 2.99 2.81 -4.63
C LYS A 31 2.84 4.14 -3.92
N LEU A 32 3.95 4.73 -3.46
CA LEU A 32 3.91 6.05 -2.82
C LEU A 32 3.38 7.11 -3.78
N ALA A 33 3.87 7.15 -5.01
CA ALA A 33 3.42 8.09 -6.03
C ALA A 33 1.92 7.95 -6.30
N ALA A 34 1.40 6.72 -6.36
CA ALA A 34 -0.03 6.46 -6.53
C ALA A 34 -0.87 6.83 -5.30
N MET A 35 -0.35 6.62 -4.07
CA MET A 35 -1.02 7.00 -2.81
C MET A 35 -1.20 8.50 -2.68
N GLU A 36 -0.22 9.27 -3.13
CA GLU A 36 -0.18 10.73 -3.02
C GLU A 36 -0.66 11.44 -4.30
N GLY A 37 -0.91 10.68 -5.39
CA GLY A 37 -1.34 11.22 -6.67
C GLY A 37 -0.25 12.04 -7.37
N VAL A 38 1.03 11.75 -7.10
CA VAL A 38 2.19 12.46 -7.66
C VAL A 38 2.55 11.84 -9.01
N TYR A 39 2.33 12.59 -10.08
CA TYR A 39 2.74 12.15 -11.43
C TYR A 39 4.14 12.64 -11.78
N ASN A 40 4.50 13.87 -11.39
CA ASN A 40 5.82 14.43 -11.61
C ASN A 40 6.43 14.79 -10.26
N GLY A 41 7.54 14.18 -9.92
CA GLY A 41 8.24 14.41 -8.67
C GLY A 41 9.06 15.69 -8.67
N LYS A 42 9.34 16.18 -7.47
CA LYS A 42 10.20 17.36 -7.28
C LYS A 42 10.90 17.33 -5.92
N ASN A 43 11.91 18.16 -5.78
CA ASN A 43 12.50 18.44 -4.48
C ASN A 43 11.53 19.25 -3.62
N GLY A 44 11.42 18.92 -2.34
CA GLY A 44 10.47 19.57 -1.45
C GLY A 44 9.01 19.31 -1.82
N GLN A 45 8.69 18.06 -2.19
CA GLN A 45 7.36 17.64 -2.60
C GLN A 45 6.34 17.90 -1.49
N GLU A 46 5.23 18.55 -1.85
CA GLU A 46 4.08 18.73 -0.97
C GLU A 46 3.32 17.41 -0.75
N LEU A 47 2.70 17.30 0.42
CA LEU A 47 1.71 16.28 0.71
C LEU A 47 0.32 16.87 0.48
N ILE A 48 -0.54 16.16 -0.21
CA ILE A 48 -1.93 16.61 -0.42
C ILE A 48 -2.78 16.13 0.76
N ALA A 49 -3.18 17.07 1.64
CA ALA A 49 -4.02 16.74 2.78
C ALA A 49 -5.44 16.34 2.38
N PHE A 50 -5.95 16.97 1.33
CA PHE A 50 -7.22 16.65 0.68
C PHE A 50 -7.13 16.99 -0.79
N GLY A 51 -7.61 16.12 -1.68
CA GLY A 51 -7.58 16.34 -3.10
C GLY A 51 -8.71 15.65 -3.86
N ILE A 52 -9.09 16.23 -4.98
CA ILE A 52 -9.97 15.61 -5.97
C ILE A 52 -9.14 15.40 -7.22
N LEU A 53 -8.86 14.14 -7.54
CA LEU A 53 -8.08 13.78 -8.73
C LEU A 53 -8.81 14.20 -10.00
N ASN A 54 -8.03 14.63 -10.98
CA ASN A 54 -8.53 14.86 -12.33
C ASN A 54 -8.70 13.50 -13.04
N PRO A 55 -9.92 13.10 -13.44
CA PRO A 55 -10.16 11.81 -14.10
C PRO A 55 -9.50 11.70 -15.49
N ASP A 56 -9.17 12.83 -16.11
CA ASP A 56 -8.54 12.88 -17.42
C ASP A 56 -7.00 12.78 -17.35
N LYS A 57 -6.43 12.86 -16.13
CA LYS A 57 -4.99 12.71 -15.91
C LYS A 57 -4.52 11.28 -16.15
N LYS A 58 -3.53 11.16 -17.03
CA LYS A 58 -2.77 9.93 -17.30
C LYS A 58 -1.29 10.19 -17.12
N TYR A 59 -0.50 9.13 -17.02
CA TYR A 59 0.94 9.24 -16.76
C TYR A 59 1.71 10.01 -17.86
N ASP A 60 1.25 9.98 -19.09
CA ASP A 60 1.92 10.53 -20.28
C ASP A 60 1.33 11.85 -20.81
N ASN A 61 0.35 12.45 -20.09
CA ASN A 61 -0.30 13.67 -20.52
C ASN A 61 0.04 14.89 -19.65
N ASP A 62 -0.15 16.10 -20.20
CA ASP A 62 0.12 17.38 -19.54
C ASP A 62 -1.07 17.90 -18.71
N GLU A 63 -2.12 17.09 -18.52
CA GLU A 63 -3.26 17.47 -17.71
C GLU A 63 -2.86 17.66 -16.23
N LYS A 64 -3.57 18.55 -15.52
CA LYS A 64 -3.36 18.76 -14.09
C LYS A 64 -3.71 17.49 -13.31
N GLU A 65 -2.95 17.22 -12.27
CA GLU A 65 -3.14 16.05 -11.41
C GLU A 65 -4.45 16.12 -10.62
N PHE A 66 -4.79 17.32 -10.15
CA PHE A 66 -5.96 17.57 -9.32
C PHE A 66 -6.90 18.62 -9.93
N LEU A 67 -8.21 18.42 -9.76
CA LEU A 67 -9.23 19.45 -9.96
C LEU A 67 -9.27 20.43 -8.80
N PHE A 68 -9.00 19.93 -7.59
CA PHE A 68 -8.89 20.69 -6.34
C PHE A 68 -7.95 19.97 -5.41
N ASP A 69 -7.09 20.73 -4.72
CA ASP A 69 -6.15 20.19 -3.73
C ASP A 69 -5.86 21.17 -2.59
N ILE A 70 -5.50 20.64 -1.45
CA ILE A 70 -5.00 21.38 -0.28
C ILE A 70 -3.61 20.82 0.03
N PRO A 71 -2.55 21.46 -0.50
CA PRO A 71 -1.19 21.01 -0.31
C PRO A 71 -0.62 21.48 1.04
N ILE A 72 0.19 20.61 1.67
CA ILE A 72 1.06 20.98 2.79
C ILE A 72 2.50 20.99 2.25
N PRO A 73 3.12 22.16 2.12
CA PRO A 73 4.43 22.29 1.47
C PRO A 73 5.50 21.43 2.14
N LYS A 74 6.32 20.76 1.34
CA LYS A 74 7.49 19.97 1.74
C LYS A 74 7.22 18.76 2.64
N LEU A 75 5.99 18.54 3.08
CA LEU A 75 5.70 17.51 4.08
C LEU A 75 5.92 16.10 3.52
N LEU A 76 5.61 15.85 2.26
CA LEU A 76 5.84 14.54 1.65
C LEU A 76 7.34 14.22 1.55
N SER A 77 8.17 15.19 1.17
CA SER A 77 9.63 15.02 1.18
C SER A 77 10.15 14.65 2.58
N ILE A 78 9.70 15.37 3.62
CA ILE A 78 10.11 15.08 5.00
C ILE A 78 9.72 13.66 5.42
N LEU A 79 8.52 13.21 5.09
CA LEU A 79 8.04 11.88 5.45
C LEU A 79 8.73 10.76 4.65
N ALA A 80 8.94 10.98 3.35
CA ALA A 80 9.49 9.98 2.44
C ALA A 80 11.02 9.85 2.50
N THR A 81 11.73 10.98 2.69
CA THR A 81 13.20 11.01 2.59
C THR A 81 13.90 11.41 3.90
N ARG A 82 13.15 11.88 4.89
CA ARG A 82 13.67 12.52 6.13
C ARG A 82 14.44 13.82 5.87
N GLU A 83 14.32 14.39 4.68
CA GLU A 83 14.93 15.64 4.26
C GLU A 83 13.86 16.65 3.84
N ILE A 84 14.10 17.96 4.12
CA ILE A 84 13.11 19.02 3.81
C ILE A 84 12.95 19.19 2.30
N ASP A 85 14.04 19.10 1.56
CA ASP A 85 14.08 19.28 0.11
C ASP A 85 14.51 17.98 -0.62
N GLY A 86 14.27 16.81 0.01
CA GLY A 86 14.50 15.51 -0.60
C GLY A 86 13.64 15.31 -1.85
N PHE A 87 14.19 14.67 -2.88
CA PHE A 87 13.46 14.36 -4.10
C PHE A 87 12.52 13.18 -3.86
N VAL A 88 11.25 13.32 -4.24
CA VAL A 88 10.26 12.25 -4.24
C VAL A 88 9.83 11.99 -5.67
N PRO A 89 10.14 10.81 -6.25
CA PRO A 89 9.79 10.51 -7.62
C PRO A 89 8.28 10.35 -7.80
N GLY A 90 7.76 10.92 -8.87
CA GLY A 90 6.40 10.69 -9.34
C GLY A 90 6.30 9.50 -10.30
N ILE A 91 5.10 9.19 -10.75
CA ILE A 91 4.82 8.09 -11.68
C ILE A 91 5.65 8.23 -12.96
N ASN A 92 5.72 9.44 -13.54
CA ASN A 92 6.47 9.71 -14.77
C ASN A 92 7.97 9.54 -14.57
N ASP A 93 8.52 9.97 -13.43
CA ASP A 93 9.93 9.82 -13.13
C ASP A 93 10.33 8.36 -13.00
N ILE A 94 9.48 7.54 -12.32
CA ILE A 94 9.73 6.12 -12.13
C ILE A 94 9.68 5.37 -13.47
N ILE A 95 8.80 5.79 -14.39
CA ILE A 95 8.69 5.20 -15.72
C ILE A 95 9.86 5.62 -16.61
N ASN A 96 10.19 6.90 -16.62
CA ASN A 96 11.21 7.45 -17.50
C ASN A 96 12.64 7.22 -16.99
N GLY A 97 12.80 7.01 -15.67
CA GLY A 97 14.13 6.91 -15.06
C GLY A 97 14.86 8.25 -14.98
N GLY A 98 16.18 8.20 -14.79
CA GLY A 98 17.03 9.37 -14.80
C GLY A 98 17.17 10.13 -13.48
N TYR A 99 16.48 9.73 -12.43
CA TYR A 99 16.65 10.28 -11.07
C TYR A 99 17.63 9.43 -10.24
N VAL A 100 18.11 9.99 -9.13
CA VAL A 100 19.00 9.27 -8.21
C VAL A 100 18.14 8.34 -7.33
N ASP A 101 18.47 7.07 -7.36
CA ASP A 101 17.83 5.98 -6.59
C ASP A 101 18.91 5.15 -5.88
N LYS A 102 18.50 4.15 -5.09
CA LYS A 102 19.42 3.22 -4.43
C LYS A 102 19.17 1.81 -4.91
N ASN A 103 20.28 1.10 -5.23
CA ASN A 103 20.21 -0.31 -5.57
C ASN A 103 19.98 -1.17 -4.31
N LEU A 104 19.83 -2.50 -4.48
CA LEU A 104 19.64 -3.46 -3.38
C LEU A 104 20.77 -3.43 -2.34
N LYS A 105 21.95 -2.91 -2.69
CA LYS A 105 23.10 -2.77 -1.80
C LYS A 105 23.12 -1.43 -1.06
N GLY A 106 22.19 -0.51 -1.37
CA GLY A 106 22.11 0.84 -0.81
C GLY A 106 23.04 1.85 -1.46
N GLU A 107 23.67 1.53 -2.62
CA GLU A 107 24.52 2.44 -3.38
C GLU A 107 23.66 3.33 -4.27
N GLU A 108 24.04 4.60 -4.38
CA GLU A 108 23.35 5.54 -5.28
C GLU A 108 23.58 5.15 -6.74
N ILE A 109 22.50 5.05 -7.47
CA ILE A 109 22.48 4.76 -8.90
C ILE A 109 21.54 5.73 -9.61
N ILE A 110 21.74 5.89 -10.92
CA ILE A 110 20.73 6.53 -11.74
C ILE A 110 19.67 5.49 -12.08
N ALA A 111 18.43 5.77 -11.71
CA ALA A 111 17.30 4.89 -11.98
C ALA A 111 17.15 4.65 -13.47
N LEU A 112 17.02 3.36 -13.85
CA LEU A 112 16.73 2.96 -15.21
C LEU A 112 15.26 3.25 -15.54
N SER A 113 14.97 3.52 -16.81
CA SER A 113 13.60 3.59 -17.31
C SER A 113 12.90 2.23 -17.17
N ALA A 114 11.57 2.25 -17.09
CA ALA A 114 10.75 1.03 -17.05
C ALA A 114 11.04 0.13 -18.27
N GLN A 115 11.24 0.72 -19.43
CA GLN A 115 11.56 0.00 -20.66
C GLN A 115 12.90 -0.74 -20.54
N GLU A 116 13.94 -0.09 -20.03
CA GLU A 116 15.26 -0.71 -19.82
C GLU A 116 15.20 -1.82 -18.77
N LYS A 117 14.41 -1.62 -17.68
CA LYS A 117 14.16 -2.66 -16.67
C LYS A 117 13.47 -3.88 -17.28
N MET A 118 12.46 -3.67 -18.16
CA MET A 118 11.78 -4.75 -18.87
C MET A 118 12.72 -5.53 -19.81
N GLU A 119 13.61 -4.84 -20.54
CA GLU A 119 14.61 -5.48 -21.41
C GLU A 119 15.59 -6.31 -20.59
N ARG A 120 16.13 -5.77 -19.50
CA ARG A 120 17.02 -6.51 -18.59
C ARG A 120 16.32 -7.70 -17.95
N GLY A 121 15.05 -7.56 -17.59
CA GLY A 121 14.24 -8.65 -17.06
C GLY A 121 14.09 -9.82 -18.06
N ARG A 122 13.85 -9.50 -19.34
CA ARG A 122 13.80 -10.52 -20.41
C ARG A 122 15.14 -11.24 -20.57
N LEU A 123 16.25 -10.49 -20.47
CA LEU A 123 17.60 -11.10 -20.47
C LEU A 123 17.82 -12.04 -19.27
N ALA A 124 17.33 -11.66 -18.08
CA ALA A 124 17.41 -12.51 -16.90
C ALA A 124 16.59 -13.80 -17.04
N ILE A 125 15.36 -13.71 -17.59
CA ILE A 125 14.53 -14.90 -17.87
C ILE A 125 15.20 -15.83 -18.88
N ALA A 126 15.75 -15.28 -19.98
CA ALA A 126 16.48 -16.04 -20.97
C ALA A 126 17.71 -16.73 -20.35
N ALA A 127 18.50 -16.00 -19.56
CA ALA A 127 19.66 -16.55 -18.87
C ALA A 127 19.30 -17.69 -17.91
N LEU A 128 18.15 -17.60 -17.20
CA LEU A 128 17.65 -18.70 -16.36
C LEU A 128 17.28 -19.93 -17.18
N ALA A 129 16.66 -19.75 -18.35
CA ALA A 129 16.33 -20.84 -19.26
C ALA A 129 17.61 -21.54 -19.79
N ASP A 130 18.61 -20.77 -20.20
CA ASP A 130 19.91 -21.25 -20.64
C ASP A 130 20.63 -22.03 -19.53
N PHE A 131 20.63 -21.50 -18.32
CA PHE A 131 21.19 -22.15 -17.14
C PHE A 131 20.54 -23.53 -16.88
N ASN A 132 19.21 -23.61 -16.96
CA ASN A 132 18.48 -24.83 -16.74
C ASN A 132 18.77 -25.89 -17.86
N THR A 133 18.99 -25.44 -19.10
CA THR A 133 19.37 -26.30 -20.23
C THR A 133 20.78 -26.81 -20.05
N ALA A 134 21.77 -25.93 -19.81
CA ALA A 134 23.15 -26.29 -19.57
C ALA A 134 23.31 -27.28 -18.37
N ARG A 135 22.47 -27.08 -17.33
CA ARG A 135 22.43 -27.99 -16.18
C ARG A 135 21.97 -29.38 -16.54
N LYS A 136 21.00 -29.54 -17.45
CA LYS A 136 20.52 -30.85 -17.93
C LYS A 136 21.60 -31.56 -18.76
N ASP A 137 22.36 -30.78 -19.53
CA ASP A 137 23.43 -31.29 -20.42
C ASP A 137 24.76 -31.47 -19.67
N ASN A 138 24.81 -31.12 -18.36
CA ASN A 138 26.03 -31.14 -17.52
C ASN A 138 27.17 -30.27 -18.08
N ASP A 139 26.86 -29.21 -18.83
CA ASP A 139 27.85 -28.28 -19.38
C ASP A 139 28.15 -27.18 -18.33
N THR A 140 29.29 -27.35 -17.65
CA THR A 140 29.71 -26.47 -16.56
C THR A 140 30.09 -25.06 -17.06
N GLU A 141 30.62 -24.94 -18.27
CA GLU A 141 31.04 -23.65 -18.83
C GLU A 141 29.80 -22.81 -19.21
N ALA A 142 28.88 -23.39 -19.95
CA ALA A 142 27.61 -22.77 -20.30
C ALA A 142 26.77 -22.39 -19.05
N MET A 143 26.79 -23.24 -18.01
CA MET A 143 26.15 -22.92 -16.74
C MET A 143 26.74 -21.66 -16.07
N ASN A 144 28.06 -21.53 -16.04
CA ASN A 144 28.73 -20.40 -15.42
C ASN A 144 28.47 -19.11 -16.20
N GLU A 145 28.47 -19.13 -17.51
CA GLU A 145 28.12 -17.98 -18.34
C GLU A 145 26.67 -17.55 -18.14
N ALA A 146 25.75 -18.48 -18.18
CA ALA A 146 24.33 -18.21 -17.95
C ALA A 146 24.07 -17.66 -16.54
N LYS A 147 24.75 -18.19 -15.52
CA LYS A 147 24.69 -17.69 -14.15
C LYS A 147 25.18 -16.26 -14.05
N THR A 148 26.31 -15.92 -14.67
CA THR A 148 26.84 -14.54 -14.68
C THR A 148 25.86 -13.56 -15.32
N ARG A 149 25.26 -13.95 -16.46
CA ARG A 149 24.22 -13.13 -17.11
C ARG A 149 22.97 -12.96 -16.26
N LEU A 150 22.56 -14.01 -15.57
CA LEU A 150 21.41 -13.97 -14.65
C LEU A 150 21.70 -13.03 -13.47
N GLU A 151 22.84 -13.17 -12.81
CA GLU A 151 23.23 -12.34 -11.67
C GLU A 151 23.33 -10.85 -12.03
N ALA A 152 23.79 -10.53 -13.24
CA ALA A 152 23.89 -9.15 -13.73
C ALA A 152 22.52 -8.47 -13.96
N ASN A 153 21.45 -9.24 -14.13
CA ASN A 153 20.13 -8.74 -14.47
C ASN A 153 19.02 -9.18 -13.49
N TYR A 154 19.37 -9.91 -12.43
CA TYR A 154 18.42 -10.53 -11.51
C TYR A 154 17.52 -9.51 -10.79
N GLU A 155 18.03 -8.34 -10.50
CA GLU A 155 17.29 -7.24 -9.88
C GLU A 155 16.01 -6.86 -10.66
N TYR A 156 16.03 -7.07 -11.99
CA TYR A 156 14.94 -6.74 -12.90
C TYR A 156 14.15 -7.95 -13.37
N PHE A 157 14.33 -9.11 -12.74
CA PHE A 157 13.77 -10.39 -13.22
C PHE A 157 12.26 -10.32 -13.45
N GLY A 158 11.52 -9.75 -12.50
CA GLY A 158 10.06 -9.63 -12.59
C GLY A 158 9.57 -8.74 -13.73
N TYR A 159 10.35 -7.73 -14.09
CA TYR A 159 10.01 -6.84 -15.20
C TYR A 159 10.00 -7.55 -16.56
N GLY A 160 10.70 -8.67 -16.69
CA GLY A 160 10.71 -9.45 -17.91
C GLY A 160 9.36 -10.10 -18.26
N TYR A 161 8.46 -10.18 -17.32
CA TYR A 161 7.08 -10.66 -17.53
C TYR A 161 6.10 -9.55 -17.88
N ILE A 162 6.51 -8.27 -17.80
CA ILE A 162 5.66 -7.11 -18.07
C ILE A 162 5.64 -6.85 -19.59
N ASP A 163 4.44 -6.70 -20.14
CA ASP A 163 4.25 -6.47 -21.58
C ASP A 163 4.23 -4.98 -21.94
N SER A 164 3.65 -4.14 -21.07
CA SER A 164 3.57 -2.71 -21.29
C SER A 164 3.81 -1.92 -19.99
N VAL A 165 4.27 -0.68 -20.14
CA VAL A 165 4.62 0.19 -19.03
C VAL A 165 3.40 0.52 -18.16
N GLU A 166 2.20 0.58 -18.75
CA GLU A 166 0.95 0.85 -18.05
C GLU A 166 0.63 -0.20 -16.99
N GLN A 167 1.10 -1.43 -17.18
CA GLN A 167 0.90 -2.52 -16.21
C GLN A 167 1.64 -2.27 -14.89
N LEU A 168 2.68 -1.41 -14.91
CA LEU A 168 3.44 -1.06 -13.71
C LEU A 168 2.72 -0.04 -12.83
N ILE A 169 1.71 0.65 -13.37
CA ILE A 169 0.99 1.71 -12.68
C ILE A 169 -0.22 1.12 -11.95
N PRO A 170 -0.28 1.18 -10.62
CA PRO A 170 -1.46 0.77 -9.89
C PRO A 170 -2.64 1.69 -10.21
N HIS A 171 -3.86 1.26 -9.88
CA HIS A 171 -5.06 2.06 -10.11
C HIS A 171 -5.06 3.29 -9.18
N VAL A 172 -4.45 4.39 -9.66
CA VAL A 172 -4.19 5.62 -8.87
C VAL A 172 -5.42 6.11 -8.10
N PRO A 173 -6.61 6.32 -8.71
CA PRO A 173 -7.76 6.82 -7.96
C PRO A 173 -8.16 5.93 -6.78
N PHE A 174 -8.12 4.61 -6.95
CA PHE A 174 -8.49 3.67 -5.89
C PHE A 174 -7.51 3.73 -4.72
N VAL A 175 -6.22 3.78 -5.02
CA VAL A 175 -5.14 3.84 -4.03
C VAL A 175 -5.15 5.19 -3.31
N PHE A 176 -5.25 6.29 -4.04
CA PHE A 176 -5.28 7.65 -3.52
C PHE A 176 -6.45 7.86 -2.54
N TYR A 177 -7.68 7.60 -2.99
CA TYR A 177 -8.85 7.85 -2.13
C TYR A 177 -8.89 6.92 -0.91
N SER A 178 -8.52 5.65 -1.07
CA SER A 178 -8.45 4.73 0.07
C SER A 178 -7.41 5.17 1.10
N PHE A 179 -6.25 5.66 0.65
CA PHE A 179 -5.21 6.18 1.53
C PHE A 179 -5.70 7.40 2.30
N HIS A 180 -6.31 8.37 1.63
CA HIS A 180 -6.82 9.58 2.25
C HIS A 180 -7.99 9.30 3.22
N ILE A 181 -8.90 8.38 2.89
CA ILE A 181 -9.95 7.93 3.81
C ILE A 181 -9.32 7.33 5.07
N MET A 182 -8.33 6.46 4.93
CA MET A 182 -7.64 5.84 6.06
C MET A 182 -6.99 6.89 6.98
N ILE A 183 -6.26 7.87 6.42
CA ILE A 183 -5.59 8.92 7.20
C ILE A 183 -6.58 9.85 7.88
N ILE A 184 -7.62 10.29 7.16
CA ILE A 184 -8.66 11.17 7.72
C ILE A 184 -9.38 10.48 8.88
N LEU A 185 -9.74 9.20 8.72
CA LEU A 185 -10.36 8.43 9.80
C LEU A 185 -9.40 8.18 10.96
N GLY A 186 -8.12 7.95 10.69
CA GLY A 186 -7.08 7.85 11.73
C GLY A 186 -6.99 9.13 12.58
N GLY A 187 -6.95 10.29 11.93
CA GLY A 187 -7.00 11.60 12.60
C GLY A 187 -8.29 11.80 13.39
N TYR A 188 -9.43 11.43 12.80
CA TYR A 188 -10.71 11.45 13.48
C TYR A 188 -10.71 10.62 14.77
N PHE A 189 -10.22 9.38 14.74
CA PHE A 189 -10.16 8.52 15.93
C PHE A 189 -9.29 9.12 17.04
N LEU A 190 -8.12 9.68 16.70
CA LEU A 190 -7.28 10.37 17.69
C LEU A 190 -8.05 11.50 18.40
N LEU A 191 -8.66 12.40 17.63
CA LEU A 191 -9.44 13.52 18.18
C LEU A 191 -10.65 13.04 18.96
N PHE A 192 -11.33 12.02 18.46
CA PHE A 192 -12.50 11.44 19.11
C PHE A 192 -12.17 10.83 20.49
N PHE A 193 -11.10 10.04 20.59
CA PHE A 193 -10.68 9.45 21.85
C PHE A 193 -10.23 10.49 22.87
N ILE A 194 -9.52 11.54 22.42
CA ILE A 194 -9.18 12.69 23.27
C ILE A 194 -10.46 13.37 23.79
N LEU A 195 -11.42 13.63 22.92
CA LEU A 195 -12.70 14.25 23.30
C LEU A 195 -13.44 13.39 24.35
N ILE A 196 -13.56 12.08 24.12
CA ILE A 196 -14.22 11.17 25.05
C ILE A 196 -13.52 11.16 26.41
N LEU A 197 -12.17 11.17 26.45
CA LEU A 197 -11.42 11.25 27.69
C LEU A 197 -11.69 12.54 28.45
N VAL A 198 -11.63 13.69 27.77
CA VAL A 198 -11.90 15.01 28.39
C VAL A 198 -13.32 15.07 28.95
N LEU A 199 -14.32 14.59 28.20
CA LEU A 199 -15.71 14.57 28.65
C LEU A 199 -15.94 13.60 29.79
N SER A 200 -15.24 12.46 29.81
CA SER A 200 -15.29 11.50 30.92
C SER A 200 -14.72 12.07 32.21
N TYR A 201 -13.54 12.72 32.16
CA TYR A 201 -12.94 13.38 33.33
C TYR A 201 -13.81 14.53 33.87
N LYS A 202 -14.54 15.24 33.00
CA LYS A 202 -15.46 16.31 33.37
C LYS A 202 -16.83 15.79 33.82
N GLU A 203 -17.05 14.49 33.88
CA GLU A 203 -18.33 13.85 34.21
C GLU A 203 -19.52 14.32 33.32
N LYS A 204 -19.21 14.80 32.11
CA LYS A 204 -20.20 15.33 31.16
C LYS A 204 -20.66 14.32 30.13
N LEU A 205 -19.94 13.21 29.96
CA LEU A 205 -20.18 12.23 28.91
C LEU A 205 -21.63 11.70 28.94
N GLN A 206 -22.14 11.34 30.11
CA GLN A 206 -23.51 10.81 30.28
C GLN A 206 -24.60 11.84 29.98
N LYS A 207 -24.29 13.14 30.08
CA LYS A 207 -25.22 14.24 29.83
C LYS A 207 -25.36 14.59 28.36
N LEU A 208 -24.36 14.21 27.54
CA LEU A 208 -24.26 14.56 26.12
C LEU A 208 -24.66 13.36 25.24
N LYS A 209 -25.98 13.10 25.16
CA LYS A 209 -26.52 11.96 24.39
C LYS A 209 -26.08 11.96 22.92
N TRP A 210 -25.86 13.11 22.30
CA TRP A 210 -25.39 13.21 20.91
C TRP A 210 -23.97 12.64 20.74
N VAL A 211 -23.08 12.82 21.73
CA VAL A 211 -21.73 12.23 21.72
C VAL A 211 -21.81 10.70 21.78
N LEU A 212 -22.75 10.14 22.57
CA LEU A 212 -22.97 8.70 22.64
C LEU A 212 -23.47 8.15 21.30
N TRP A 213 -24.34 8.87 20.59
CA TRP A 213 -24.76 8.50 19.24
C TRP A 213 -23.61 8.54 18.24
N ILE A 214 -22.76 9.56 18.30
CA ILE A 214 -21.54 9.61 17.49
C ILE A 214 -20.65 8.41 17.82
N ALA A 215 -20.49 8.04 19.09
CA ALA A 215 -19.70 6.88 19.48
C ALA A 215 -20.23 5.58 18.85
N VAL A 216 -21.56 5.39 18.78
CA VAL A 216 -22.15 4.24 18.10
C VAL A 216 -21.88 4.27 16.59
N LEU A 217 -22.05 5.46 15.96
CA LEU A 217 -21.79 5.63 14.52
C LEU A 217 -20.28 5.53 14.17
N THR A 218 -19.41 5.69 15.14
CA THR A 218 -17.94 5.54 14.97
C THR A 218 -17.53 4.06 14.82
N ILE A 219 -18.31 3.12 15.34
CA ILE A 219 -17.97 1.67 15.28
C ILE A 219 -17.74 1.19 13.84
N PRO A 220 -18.65 1.39 12.88
CA PRO A 220 -18.41 0.97 11.49
C PRO A 220 -17.26 1.72 10.80
N LEU A 221 -16.92 2.94 11.22
CA LEU A 221 -15.80 3.69 10.65
C LEU A 221 -14.45 3.01 10.92
N GLY A 222 -14.33 2.24 12.01
CA GLY A 222 -13.13 1.43 12.27
C GLY A 222 -12.92 0.38 11.19
N TYR A 223 -13.98 -0.29 10.75
CA TYR A 223 -13.91 -1.25 9.65
C TYR A 223 -13.60 -0.56 8.32
N VAL A 224 -14.22 0.59 8.03
CA VAL A 224 -13.92 1.36 6.81
C VAL A 224 -12.44 1.78 6.78
N CYS A 225 -11.88 2.22 7.91
CA CYS A 225 -10.47 2.58 8.02
C CYS A 225 -9.55 1.37 7.76
N LEU A 226 -9.87 0.21 8.34
CA LEU A 226 -9.12 -1.03 8.16
C LEU A 226 -9.14 -1.49 6.70
N GLU A 227 -10.33 -1.56 6.10
CA GLU A 227 -10.51 -1.98 4.71
C GLU A 227 -9.83 -1.02 3.74
N SER A 228 -9.90 0.29 3.99
CA SER A 228 -9.19 1.28 3.19
C SER A 228 -7.67 1.06 3.24
N GLY A 229 -7.12 0.79 4.43
CA GLY A 229 -5.70 0.46 4.58
C GLY A 229 -5.32 -0.83 3.85
N TRP A 230 -6.18 -1.84 3.88
CA TRP A 230 -5.95 -3.09 3.17
C TRP A 230 -5.99 -2.91 1.65
N ILE A 231 -6.94 -2.11 1.13
CA ILE A 231 -6.99 -1.73 -0.29
C ILE A 231 -5.67 -1.06 -0.71
N VAL A 232 -5.17 -0.10 0.06
CA VAL A 232 -3.89 0.57 -0.22
C VAL A 232 -2.74 -0.45 -0.23
N ALA A 233 -2.73 -1.38 0.72
CA ALA A 233 -1.68 -2.40 0.83
C ALA A 233 -1.64 -3.30 -0.42
N GLU A 234 -2.79 -3.79 -0.88
CA GLU A 234 -2.88 -4.78 -1.94
C GLU A 234 -2.98 -4.16 -3.34
N MET A 235 -3.82 -3.13 -3.53
CA MET A 235 -3.97 -2.48 -4.83
C MET A 235 -2.77 -1.58 -5.16
N GLY A 236 -2.20 -0.90 -4.15
CA GLY A 236 -1.01 -0.07 -4.35
C GLY A 236 0.26 -0.87 -4.64
N ARG A 237 0.27 -2.16 -4.33
CA ARG A 237 1.40 -3.05 -4.64
C ARG A 237 1.35 -3.62 -6.06
N GLN A 238 0.19 -3.58 -6.72
CA GLN A 238 0.09 -4.12 -8.08
C GLN A 238 1.08 -3.46 -9.05
N PRO A 239 1.65 -4.23 -10.00
CA PRO A 239 1.33 -5.64 -10.33
C PRO A 239 2.08 -6.69 -9.49
N TRP A 240 2.77 -6.33 -8.41
CA TRP A 240 3.72 -7.18 -7.72
C TRP A 240 3.10 -8.07 -6.63
N VAL A 241 3.51 -9.33 -6.58
CA VAL A 241 3.44 -10.21 -5.39
C VAL A 241 4.69 -10.03 -4.56
N ILE A 242 5.86 -10.07 -5.21
CA ILE A 242 7.15 -9.72 -4.65
C ILE A 242 7.71 -8.61 -5.51
N GLN A 243 7.95 -7.45 -4.90
CA GLN A 243 8.41 -6.25 -5.60
C GLN A 243 9.59 -6.57 -6.53
N ASP A 244 9.51 -6.13 -7.78
CA ASP A 244 10.51 -6.25 -8.85
C ASP A 244 10.89 -7.68 -9.28
N ILE A 245 10.47 -8.71 -8.53
CA ILE A 245 10.85 -10.11 -8.77
C ILE A 245 9.70 -10.93 -9.35
N MET A 246 8.49 -10.79 -8.80
CA MET A 246 7.37 -11.66 -9.17
C MET A 246 6.06 -10.86 -9.32
N PRO A 247 5.58 -10.65 -10.54
CA PRO A 247 4.27 -10.06 -10.75
C PRO A 247 3.14 -11.07 -10.49
N THR A 248 1.94 -10.57 -10.18
CA THR A 248 0.77 -11.37 -9.80
C THR A 248 0.37 -12.40 -10.86
N PHE A 249 0.45 -12.05 -12.14
CA PHE A 249 0.08 -12.95 -13.23
C PHE A 249 1.14 -14.04 -13.51
N ALA A 250 2.38 -13.88 -13.03
CA ALA A 250 3.41 -14.93 -13.07
C ALA A 250 3.37 -15.83 -11.81
N ALA A 251 2.71 -15.38 -10.74
CA ALA A 251 2.59 -16.11 -9.47
C ALA A 251 1.39 -17.07 -9.44
N ILE A 252 1.01 -17.64 -10.57
CA ILE A 252 -0.14 -18.54 -10.69
C ILE A 252 0.27 -19.96 -10.31
N SER A 253 -0.44 -20.56 -9.34
CA SER A 253 -0.27 -21.95 -8.99
C SER A 253 -0.98 -22.86 -9.99
N ASN A 254 -0.35 -23.98 -10.32
CA ASN A 254 -0.92 -24.97 -11.23
C ASN A 254 -1.84 -25.95 -10.45
N ILE A 255 -2.95 -25.41 -9.90
CA ILE A 255 -3.97 -26.17 -9.15
C ILE A 255 -5.30 -26.15 -9.89
N GLU A 256 -6.07 -27.23 -9.70
CA GLU A 256 -7.40 -27.33 -10.29
C GLU A 256 -8.37 -26.29 -9.72
N VAL A 257 -9.15 -25.68 -10.59
CA VAL A 257 -10.17 -24.70 -10.23
C VAL A 257 -11.16 -25.26 -9.18
N ALA A 258 -11.52 -26.53 -9.29
CA ALA A 258 -12.41 -27.20 -8.34
C ALA A 258 -11.87 -27.20 -6.90
N SER A 259 -10.57 -27.37 -6.72
CA SER A 259 -9.91 -27.34 -5.39
C SER A 259 -10.01 -25.94 -4.77
N VAL A 260 -9.78 -24.89 -5.59
CA VAL A 260 -9.90 -23.50 -5.14
C VAL A 260 -11.35 -23.16 -4.76
N GLN A 261 -12.30 -23.53 -5.60
CA GLN A 261 -13.73 -23.30 -5.33
C GLN A 261 -14.20 -24.03 -4.06
N THR A 262 -13.79 -25.28 -3.86
CA THR A 262 -14.13 -26.05 -2.66
C THR A 262 -13.60 -25.35 -1.40
N THR A 263 -12.34 -24.93 -1.42
CA THR A 263 -11.72 -24.23 -0.29
C THR A 263 -12.40 -22.88 -0.03
N PHE A 264 -12.70 -22.12 -1.07
CA PHE A 264 -13.41 -20.84 -0.96
C PHE A 264 -14.77 -21.01 -0.29
N TRP A 265 -15.60 -21.93 -0.77
CA TRP A 265 -16.93 -22.15 -0.21
C TRP A 265 -16.89 -22.69 1.21
N MET A 266 -15.93 -23.58 1.53
CA MET A 266 -15.73 -24.08 2.88
C MET A 266 -15.45 -22.92 3.86
N PHE A 267 -14.53 -22.01 3.52
CA PHE A 267 -14.25 -20.84 4.36
C PHE A 267 -15.41 -19.85 4.39
N ALA A 268 -16.07 -19.59 3.27
CA ALA A 268 -17.25 -18.71 3.21
C ALA A 268 -18.36 -19.19 4.17
N VAL A 269 -18.68 -20.46 4.18
CA VAL A 269 -19.67 -21.05 5.10
C VAL A 269 -19.18 -20.95 6.55
N LEU A 270 -17.92 -21.35 6.82
CA LEU A 270 -17.34 -21.31 8.16
C LEU A 270 -17.39 -19.90 8.76
N PHE A 271 -16.88 -18.90 8.04
CA PHE A 271 -16.85 -17.51 8.52
C PHE A 271 -18.25 -16.92 8.64
N THR A 272 -19.19 -17.28 7.77
CA THR A 272 -20.58 -16.84 7.90
C THR A 272 -21.22 -17.38 9.18
N VAL A 273 -21.00 -18.66 9.51
CA VAL A 273 -21.51 -19.26 10.75
C VAL A 273 -20.87 -18.58 11.98
N LEU A 274 -19.57 -18.34 11.95
CA LEU A 274 -18.88 -17.64 13.04
C LEU A 274 -19.40 -16.22 13.23
N LEU A 275 -19.60 -15.48 12.14
CA LEU A 275 -20.17 -14.13 12.17
C LEU A 275 -21.59 -14.10 12.79
N ILE A 276 -22.45 -15.03 12.38
CA ILE A 276 -23.81 -15.16 12.96
C ILE A 276 -23.72 -15.44 14.46
N ALA A 277 -22.84 -16.33 14.88
CA ALA A 277 -22.66 -16.68 16.29
C ALA A 277 -22.12 -15.45 17.07
N GLU A 278 -21.14 -14.73 16.55
CA GLU A 278 -20.55 -13.54 17.16
C GLU A 278 -21.59 -12.44 17.35
N VAL A 279 -22.30 -12.08 16.27
CA VAL A 279 -23.38 -11.08 16.32
C VAL A 279 -24.48 -11.51 17.31
N GLY A 280 -24.85 -12.79 17.33
CA GLY A 280 -25.83 -13.32 18.27
C GLY A 280 -25.39 -13.19 19.74
N ILE A 281 -24.11 -13.47 20.04
CA ILE A 281 -23.55 -13.31 21.38
C ILE A 281 -23.50 -11.82 21.76
N MET A 282 -23.02 -10.94 20.86
CA MET A 282 -22.96 -9.51 21.10
C MET A 282 -24.35 -8.92 21.40
N LEU A 283 -25.34 -9.22 20.58
CA LEU A 283 -26.72 -8.75 20.80
C LEU A 283 -27.32 -9.25 22.12
N LYS A 284 -27.02 -10.51 22.51
CA LYS A 284 -27.44 -11.06 23.79
C LYS A 284 -26.78 -10.30 24.96
N GLN A 285 -25.52 -10.01 24.88
CA GLN A 285 -24.80 -9.27 25.93
C GLN A 285 -25.26 -7.80 26.01
N ILE A 286 -25.50 -7.13 24.90
CA ILE A 286 -26.04 -5.77 24.87
C ILE A 286 -27.43 -5.72 25.52
N LYS A 287 -28.32 -6.69 25.20
CA LYS A 287 -29.65 -6.76 25.80
C LYS A 287 -29.61 -7.05 27.30
N LYS A 288 -28.63 -7.84 27.77
CA LYS A 288 -28.46 -8.14 29.19
C LYS A 288 -28.05 -6.88 30.00
N GLY A 289 -27.38 -5.93 29.34
CA GLY A 289 -26.89 -4.71 29.97
C GLY A 289 -25.77 -4.97 30.97
N THR A 290 -25.31 -3.88 31.60
CA THR A 290 -24.42 -3.95 32.76
C THR A 290 -25.30 -4.19 34.00
N GLU A 291 -25.25 -5.40 34.58
CA GLU A 291 -25.77 -5.59 35.93
C GLU A 291 -25.01 -4.65 36.86
N GLN A 292 -25.69 -3.58 37.31
CA GLN A 292 -25.14 -2.74 38.39
C GLN A 292 -25.06 -3.64 39.61
N LYS A 293 -23.84 -4.01 40.00
CA LYS A 293 -23.53 -4.42 41.37
C LYS A 293 -23.35 -3.22 42.23
#